data_7767f5c185ee57cf2c3f280e69785b4b
#
_entry.id   7767f5c185ee57cf2c3f280e69785b4b
#
_cell.length_a   1.000
_cell.length_b   1.000
_cell.length_c   1.000
_cell.angle_alpha   90.00
_cell.angle_beta   90.00
_cell.angle_gamma   90.00
#
_symmetry.space_group_name_H-M   'P 1'
#
loop_
_entity.id
_entity.type
_entity.pdbx_description
1 polymer ?
#
loop_
_entity_poly.entity_id
_entity_poly.type
_entity_poly.pdbx_seq_one_letter_code
_entity_poly.pdbx_strand_id
1 'polypeptide(L)'
;MKRLNSSQTSLLLSALSLGLTLIPIGIATVILGYILGDNPCILCWQERIAIILLSLCALYMSRYGLRLKYISTYYIICIYGLWLSILHSSVHLGQDIGQGFGGLIFGAHAYTWGVFLFIANLLIMSLLIGFSNEDSLKNTTRVRWGTFHKVSGYSFIIVMFLNVIQAFTQVGPPPYIGQASPQNFSYDLSKTVWTTKHWPTWSHFSFRANNYIEQPEFTTLTANENTKLEHANELLKIENTALPANVTGRVTAISYDEKRSVIAIATNKNWIYLLDKTASNILSQYKVDPKFDKDVNNISGVFFDKNGEIIVTSVYKSYVNLSVDDSYRMKEVGRGNLKTVRASKSYIGSSALSLLDNEYLTLSLPNKVNDFIVLSRFSRKDMMLNAEQIISMKTKEVPIITGMEVTDNAIILLNNSGKQLIVLDKESNKPMNVYDIDDVNNPQGVTIISNKVLITDEDSGNKIVKTYLLPI
;
A
#
# COMPACT_ATOMS: atom_id res chain seq x y z
N MET A 1 32.50 -8.75 -41.64
CA MET A 1 31.63 -7.69 -41.09
C MET A 1 32.48 -6.47 -40.77
N LYS A 2 32.02 -5.26 -41.14
CA LYS A 2 32.76 -4.02 -40.86
C LYS A 2 32.66 -3.73 -39.35
N ARG A 3 33.80 -3.66 -38.65
CA ARG A 3 33.86 -3.37 -37.21
C ARG A 3 33.49 -1.92 -36.93
N LEU A 4 32.85 -1.66 -35.77
CA LEU A 4 32.45 -0.33 -35.33
C LEU A 4 33.72 0.48 -34.97
N ASN A 5 33.79 1.71 -35.46
CA ASN A 5 34.84 2.64 -35.06
C ASN A 5 34.47 3.35 -33.74
N SER A 6 35.44 4.04 -33.14
CA SER A 6 35.27 4.69 -31.83
C SER A 6 34.12 5.72 -31.80
N SER A 7 33.86 6.42 -32.92
CA SER A 7 32.76 7.39 -33.01
C SER A 7 31.38 6.69 -33.03
N GLN A 8 31.27 5.60 -33.78
CA GLN A 8 30.05 4.79 -33.87
C GLN A 8 29.76 4.12 -32.53
N THR A 9 30.78 3.52 -31.90
CA THR A 9 30.65 2.92 -30.56
C THR A 9 30.20 3.95 -29.53
N SER A 10 30.79 5.15 -29.56
CA SER A 10 30.36 6.25 -28.66
C SER A 10 28.92 6.68 -28.89
N LEU A 11 28.48 6.76 -30.16
CA LEU A 11 27.08 7.10 -30.50
C LEU A 11 26.09 6.04 -29.99
N LEU A 12 26.42 4.74 -30.19
CA LEU A 12 25.58 3.64 -29.71
C LEU A 12 25.47 3.61 -28.17
N LEU A 13 26.58 3.86 -27.47
CA LEU A 13 26.56 3.98 -26.01
C LEU A 13 25.69 5.15 -25.52
N SER A 14 25.73 6.28 -26.25
CA SER A 14 24.84 7.39 -25.93
C SER A 14 23.37 7.07 -26.22
N ALA A 15 23.10 6.32 -27.29
CA ALA A 15 21.75 5.85 -27.61
C ALA A 15 21.25 4.85 -26.54
N LEU A 16 22.11 3.93 -26.10
CA LEU A 16 21.80 3.00 -25.01
C LEU A 16 21.46 3.76 -23.73
N SER A 17 22.30 4.74 -23.35
CA SER A 17 22.01 5.58 -22.18
C SER A 17 20.69 6.34 -22.31
N LEU A 18 20.42 6.94 -23.47
CA LEU A 18 19.18 7.66 -23.72
C LEU A 18 17.96 6.73 -23.62
N GLY A 19 18.06 5.52 -24.19
CA GLY A 19 17.01 4.50 -24.10
C GLY A 19 16.73 4.07 -22.67
N LEU A 20 17.79 3.77 -21.88
CA LEU A 20 17.66 3.43 -20.46
C LEU A 20 17.09 4.57 -19.63
N THR A 21 17.43 5.81 -19.96
CA THR A 21 16.94 6.98 -19.24
C THR A 21 15.47 7.24 -19.53
N LEU A 22 15.08 7.29 -20.82
CA LEU A 22 13.73 7.70 -21.19
C LEU A 22 12.69 6.59 -21.05
N ILE A 23 13.04 5.35 -21.41
CA ILE A 23 12.05 4.26 -21.41
C ILE A 23 11.82 3.76 -19.98
N PRO A 24 12.72 3.00 -19.32
CA PRO A 24 12.37 2.45 -18.00
C PRO A 24 12.30 3.51 -16.91
N ILE A 25 13.26 4.45 -16.81
CA ILE A 25 13.29 5.43 -15.72
C ILE A 25 12.28 6.54 -15.98
N GLY A 26 12.22 7.08 -17.22
CA GLY A 26 11.28 8.13 -17.58
C GLY A 26 9.82 7.70 -17.44
N ILE A 27 9.48 6.50 -17.92
CA ILE A 27 8.12 5.93 -17.72
C ILE A 27 7.84 5.73 -16.24
N ALA A 28 8.76 5.09 -15.51
CA ALA A 28 8.59 4.83 -14.08
C ALA A 28 8.47 6.11 -13.25
N THR A 29 9.19 7.18 -13.61
CA THR A 29 9.18 8.44 -12.87
C THR A 29 8.00 9.31 -13.28
N VAL A 30 7.84 9.57 -14.59
CA VAL A 30 6.86 10.55 -15.08
C VAL A 30 5.47 9.92 -15.15
N ILE A 31 5.34 8.80 -15.86
CA ILE A 31 4.01 8.20 -16.10
C ILE A 31 3.51 7.50 -14.84
N LEU A 32 4.23 6.52 -14.34
CA LEU A 32 3.78 5.77 -13.16
C LEU A 32 3.80 6.64 -11.90
N GLY A 33 4.88 7.38 -11.68
CA GLY A 33 5.05 8.17 -10.46
C GLY A 33 4.20 9.44 -10.41
N TYR A 34 4.44 10.39 -11.35
CA TYR A 34 3.76 11.68 -11.29
C TYR A 34 2.34 11.67 -11.83
N ILE A 35 2.07 10.95 -12.93
CA ILE A 35 0.74 10.96 -13.56
C ILE A 35 -0.19 10.01 -12.85
N LEU A 36 0.24 8.76 -12.64
CA LEU A 36 -0.60 7.72 -12.02
C LEU A 36 -0.49 7.69 -10.48
N GLY A 37 0.49 8.36 -9.90
CA GLY A 37 0.71 8.40 -8.45
C GLY A 37 1.17 7.06 -7.87
N ASP A 38 1.81 6.22 -8.70
CA ASP A 38 2.32 4.92 -8.27
C ASP A 38 3.48 5.08 -7.28
N ASN A 39 3.40 4.37 -6.17
CA ASN A 39 4.43 4.38 -5.14
C ASN A 39 5.31 3.13 -5.25
N PRO A 40 6.55 3.27 -5.75
CA PRO A 40 7.42 2.13 -5.95
C PRO A 40 7.79 1.44 -4.63
N CYS A 41 7.80 0.11 -4.63
CA CYS A 41 8.33 -0.68 -3.52
C CYS A 41 9.87 -0.55 -3.43
N ILE A 42 10.45 -1.07 -2.34
CA ILE A 42 11.90 -1.00 -2.14
C ILE A 42 12.67 -1.71 -3.27
N LEU A 43 12.19 -2.85 -3.76
CA LEU A 43 12.82 -3.56 -4.88
C LEU A 43 12.74 -2.75 -6.17
N CYS A 44 11.59 -2.11 -6.44
CA CYS A 44 11.44 -1.19 -7.57
C CYS A 44 12.45 -0.02 -7.53
N TRP A 45 12.69 0.54 -6.34
CA TRP A 45 13.70 1.60 -6.17
C TRP A 45 15.11 1.09 -6.44
N GLN A 46 15.45 -0.12 -5.97
CA GLN A 46 16.77 -0.72 -6.19
C GLN A 46 17.00 -1.06 -7.66
N GLU A 47 16.01 -1.64 -8.36
CA GLU A 47 16.05 -1.86 -9.81
C GLU A 47 16.25 -0.56 -10.58
N ARG A 48 15.51 0.48 -10.23
CA ARG A 48 15.62 1.81 -10.82
C ARG A 48 17.02 2.39 -10.63
N ILE A 49 17.62 2.26 -9.44
CA ILE A 49 19.01 2.69 -9.16
C ILE A 49 19.99 1.92 -10.04
N ALA A 50 19.84 0.60 -10.18
CA ALA A 50 20.70 -0.20 -11.06
C ALA A 50 20.62 0.28 -12.52
N ILE A 51 19.42 0.55 -13.05
CA ILE A 51 19.22 1.07 -14.42
C ILE A 51 19.88 2.46 -14.59
N ILE A 52 19.73 3.33 -13.59
CA ILE A 52 20.36 4.66 -13.56
C ILE A 52 21.88 4.54 -13.64
N LEU A 53 22.47 3.66 -12.86
CA LEU A 53 23.91 3.44 -12.86
C LEU A 53 24.39 2.84 -14.19
N LEU A 54 23.62 1.95 -14.83
CA LEU A 54 23.91 1.47 -16.17
C LEU A 54 23.90 2.59 -17.20
N SER A 55 22.88 3.44 -17.18
CA SER A 55 22.78 4.61 -18.06
C SER A 55 23.95 5.57 -17.87
N LEU A 56 24.30 5.89 -16.63
CA LEU A 56 25.47 6.72 -16.31
C LEU A 56 26.78 6.08 -16.79
N CYS A 57 26.96 4.79 -16.59
CA CYS A 57 28.14 4.06 -17.04
C CYS A 57 28.24 4.06 -18.57
N ALA A 58 27.14 3.91 -19.29
CA ALA A 58 27.09 4.02 -20.75
C ALA A 58 27.46 5.43 -21.23
N LEU A 59 26.99 6.51 -20.57
CA LEU A 59 27.42 7.88 -20.83
C LEU A 59 28.91 8.07 -20.59
N TYR A 60 29.43 7.49 -19.52
CA TYR A 60 30.86 7.55 -19.21
C TYR A 60 31.68 6.86 -20.29
N MET A 61 31.28 5.66 -20.71
CA MET A 61 31.93 4.94 -21.79
C MET A 61 31.82 5.65 -23.14
N SER A 62 30.70 6.34 -23.40
CA SER A 62 30.56 7.14 -24.63
C SER A 62 31.58 8.30 -24.71
N ARG A 63 32.01 8.81 -23.56
CA ARG A 63 32.99 9.91 -23.46
C ARG A 63 34.42 9.42 -23.40
N TYR A 64 34.68 8.37 -22.64
CA TYR A 64 36.02 7.91 -22.26
C TYR A 64 36.43 6.58 -22.87
N GLY A 65 35.58 6.00 -23.75
CA GLY A 65 35.84 4.74 -24.45
C GLY A 65 35.52 3.50 -23.58
N LEU A 66 35.56 2.36 -24.25
CA LEU A 66 35.31 1.03 -23.66
C LEU A 66 36.51 0.54 -22.84
N ARG A 67 36.81 1.19 -21.74
CA ARG A 67 37.89 0.75 -20.83
C ARG A 67 37.40 -0.42 -19.99
N LEU A 68 38.29 -1.37 -19.75
CA LEU A 68 37.99 -2.60 -19.01
C LEU A 68 37.31 -2.33 -17.68
N LYS A 69 37.78 -1.34 -16.93
CA LYS A 69 37.15 -0.94 -15.63
C LYS A 69 35.69 -0.53 -15.78
N TYR A 70 35.32 0.20 -16.84
CA TYR A 70 33.92 0.63 -17.03
C TYR A 70 33.06 -0.53 -17.53
N ILE A 71 33.62 -1.38 -18.41
CA ILE A 71 32.95 -2.59 -18.88
C ILE A 71 32.67 -3.52 -17.70
N SER A 72 33.67 -3.79 -16.85
CA SER A 72 33.51 -4.62 -15.65
C SER A 72 32.45 -4.03 -14.69
N THR A 73 32.50 -2.72 -14.44
CA THR A 73 31.50 -2.05 -13.62
C THR A 73 30.10 -2.17 -14.21
N TYR A 74 29.95 -2.00 -15.53
CA TYR A 74 28.67 -2.15 -16.21
C TYR A 74 28.09 -3.56 -16.04
N TYR A 75 28.91 -4.61 -16.24
CA TYR A 75 28.46 -5.99 -16.07
C TYR A 75 28.10 -6.31 -14.61
N ILE A 76 28.88 -5.85 -13.63
CA ILE A 76 28.57 -6.03 -12.20
C ILE A 76 27.20 -5.40 -11.85
N ILE A 77 26.96 -4.17 -12.28
CA ILE A 77 25.68 -3.48 -12.05
C ILE A 77 24.55 -4.23 -12.76
N CYS A 78 24.78 -4.71 -14.00
CA CYS A 78 23.78 -5.41 -14.77
C CYS A 78 23.40 -6.77 -14.14
N ILE A 79 24.38 -7.52 -13.64
CA ILE A 79 24.16 -8.78 -12.92
C ILE A 79 23.41 -8.54 -11.62
N TYR A 80 23.80 -7.50 -10.88
CA TYR A 80 23.09 -7.11 -9.65
C TYR A 80 21.63 -6.75 -9.95
N GLY A 81 21.36 -5.91 -10.96
CA GLY A 81 20.01 -5.56 -11.36
C GLY A 81 19.19 -6.75 -11.85
N LEU A 82 19.80 -7.67 -12.59
CA LEU A 82 19.16 -8.91 -13.02
C LEU A 82 18.76 -9.77 -11.82
N TRP A 83 19.67 -9.94 -10.86
CA TRP A 83 19.37 -10.67 -9.62
C TRP A 83 18.21 -10.05 -8.85
N LEU A 84 18.19 -8.71 -8.71
CA LEU A 84 17.07 -7.99 -8.07
C LEU A 84 15.75 -8.24 -8.80
N SER A 85 15.74 -8.15 -10.14
CA SER A 85 14.50 -8.32 -10.92
C SER A 85 14.01 -9.77 -10.91
N ILE A 86 14.92 -10.76 -10.90
CA ILE A 86 14.56 -12.16 -10.70
C ILE A 86 13.96 -12.37 -9.30
N LEU A 87 14.60 -11.83 -8.26
CA LEU A 87 14.07 -11.88 -6.89
C LEU A 87 12.68 -11.24 -6.80
N HIS A 88 12.53 -10.04 -7.38
CA HIS A 88 11.25 -9.33 -7.40
C HIS A 88 10.17 -10.14 -8.12
N SER A 89 10.48 -10.69 -9.29
CA SER A 89 9.56 -11.54 -10.04
C SER A 89 9.21 -12.82 -9.27
N SER A 90 10.18 -13.48 -8.67
CA SER A 90 9.94 -14.74 -7.93
C SER A 90 9.04 -14.55 -6.71
N VAL A 91 9.17 -13.41 -6.04
CA VAL A 91 8.33 -13.09 -4.87
C VAL A 91 6.90 -12.70 -5.27
N HIS A 92 6.75 -12.05 -6.42
CA HIS A 92 5.49 -11.38 -6.77
C HIS A 92 4.68 -12.06 -7.88
N LEU A 93 5.30 -12.62 -8.90
CA LEU A 93 4.62 -13.05 -10.11
C LEU A 93 3.48 -14.05 -9.85
N GLY A 94 3.74 -15.08 -9.05
CA GLY A 94 2.76 -16.12 -8.77
C GLY A 94 1.54 -15.63 -7.99
N GLN A 95 1.67 -14.53 -7.28
CA GLN A 95 0.60 -13.92 -6.50
C GLN A 95 -0.13 -12.81 -7.28
N ASP A 96 0.54 -12.15 -8.23
CA ASP A 96 -0.02 -11.01 -9.00
C ASP A 96 -0.84 -11.45 -10.22
N ILE A 97 -0.63 -12.67 -10.70
CA ILE A 97 -1.38 -13.18 -11.87
C ILE A 97 -2.88 -13.19 -11.56
N GLY A 98 -3.64 -12.48 -12.39
CA GLY A 98 -5.10 -12.39 -12.26
C GLY A 98 -5.62 -11.51 -11.13
N GLN A 99 -4.74 -10.86 -10.35
CA GLN A 99 -5.14 -10.03 -9.22
C GLN A 99 -5.28 -8.53 -9.54
N GLY A 100 -4.84 -8.09 -10.71
CA GLY A 100 -4.90 -6.68 -11.13
C GLY A 100 -3.93 -5.74 -10.38
N PHE A 101 -2.99 -6.27 -9.62
CA PHE A 101 -1.99 -5.47 -8.92
C PHE A 101 -0.85 -5.00 -9.83
N GLY A 102 -0.46 -3.75 -9.67
CA GLY A 102 0.58 -3.11 -10.46
C GLY A 102 0.19 -2.94 -11.93
N GLY A 103 0.68 -1.90 -12.56
CA GLY A 103 0.40 -1.65 -13.97
C GLY A 103 0.94 -2.77 -14.86
N LEU A 104 0.08 -3.38 -15.68
CA LEU A 104 0.50 -4.27 -16.73
C LEU A 104 0.95 -3.44 -17.95
N ILE A 105 2.18 -3.66 -18.40
CA ILE A 105 2.73 -3.06 -19.61
C ILE A 105 2.82 -4.17 -20.64
N PHE A 106 2.04 -4.09 -21.72
CA PHE A 106 1.95 -5.15 -22.75
C PHE A 106 1.71 -6.55 -22.15
N GLY A 107 0.88 -6.65 -21.13
CA GLY A 107 0.49 -7.92 -20.53
C GLY A 107 1.49 -8.50 -19.51
N ALA A 108 2.58 -7.81 -19.19
CA ALA A 108 3.53 -8.21 -18.17
C ALA A 108 3.72 -7.12 -17.10
N HIS A 109 3.94 -7.51 -15.87
CA HIS A 109 4.23 -6.58 -14.78
C HIS A 109 5.59 -5.89 -14.96
N ALA A 110 5.72 -4.67 -14.45
CA ALA A 110 6.92 -3.84 -14.59
C ALA A 110 8.21 -4.56 -14.12
N TYR A 111 8.15 -5.34 -13.05
CA TYR A 111 9.29 -6.10 -12.54
C TYR A 111 9.71 -7.25 -13.47
N THR A 112 8.77 -7.85 -14.21
CA THR A 112 9.09 -8.85 -15.24
C THR A 112 9.82 -8.22 -16.41
N TRP A 113 9.42 -7.01 -16.81
CA TRP A 113 10.15 -6.22 -17.80
C TRP A 113 11.57 -5.89 -17.34
N GLY A 114 11.79 -5.73 -16.01
CA GLY A 114 13.13 -5.57 -15.43
C GLY A 114 14.05 -6.73 -15.78
N VAL A 115 13.60 -7.97 -15.67
CA VAL A 115 14.40 -9.16 -16.06
C VAL A 115 14.81 -9.09 -17.53
N PHE A 116 13.85 -8.86 -18.42
CA PHE A 116 14.13 -8.74 -19.86
C PHE A 116 15.10 -7.59 -20.18
N LEU A 117 14.92 -6.45 -19.50
CA LEU A 117 15.77 -5.27 -19.66
C LEU A 117 17.23 -5.58 -19.30
N PHE A 118 17.50 -6.20 -18.17
CA PHE A 118 18.86 -6.51 -17.75
C PHE A 118 19.50 -7.58 -18.65
N ILE A 119 18.75 -8.61 -19.08
CA ILE A 119 19.23 -9.59 -20.07
C ILE A 119 19.57 -8.88 -21.40
N ALA A 120 18.70 -8.03 -21.90
CA ALA A 120 18.93 -7.27 -23.12
C ALA A 120 20.19 -6.38 -23.00
N ASN A 121 20.42 -5.76 -21.84
CA ASN A 121 21.62 -4.94 -21.60
C ASN A 121 22.90 -5.78 -21.60
N LEU A 122 22.90 -6.99 -21.03
CA LEU A 122 24.03 -7.91 -21.12
C LEU A 122 24.33 -8.27 -22.56
N LEU A 123 23.30 -8.59 -23.36
CA LEU A 123 23.46 -8.94 -24.77
C LEU A 123 23.93 -7.75 -25.60
N ILE A 124 23.31 -6.59 -25.47
CA ILE A 124 23.67 -5.35 -26.19
C ILE A 124 25.13 -4.99 -25.91
N MET A 125 25.53 -4.99 -24.64
CA MET A 125 26.92 -4.65 -24.29
C MET A 125 27.91 -5.68 -24.83
N SER A 126 27.61 -6.98 -24.77
CA SER A 126 28.43 -8.04 -25.32
C SER A 126 28.58 -7.91 -26.83
N LEU A 127 27.50 -7.66 -27.56
CA LEU A 127 27.53 -7.41 -28.99
C LEU A 127 28.34 -6.15 -29.33
N LEU A 128 28.12 -5.07 -28.58
CA LEU A 128 28.81 -3.80 -28.78
C LEU A 128 30.34 -3.97 -28.63
N ILE A 129 30.79 -4.73 -27.62
CA ILE A 129 32.19 -5.04 -27.42
C ILE A 129 32.71 -5.93 -28.56
N GLY A 130 31.99 -7.01 -28.91
CA GLY A 130 32.40 -7.97 -29.94
C GLY A 130 32.51 -7.36 -31.34
N PHE A 131 31.66 -6.36 -31.65
CA PHE A 131 31.71 -5.67 -32.95
C PHE A 131 32.56 -4.40 -32.94
N SER A 132 33.04 -3.93 -31.81
CA SER A 132 33.98 -2.79 -31.74
C SER A 132 35.35 -3.19 -32.26
N ASN A 133 36.07 -2.24 -32.90
CA ASN A 133 37.42 -2.45 -33.28
C ASN A 133 38.35 -2.38 -32.05
N GLU A 134 39.59 -2.94 -32.21
CA GLU A 134 40.56 -2.95 -31.09
C GLU A 134 40.97 -1.55 -30.65
N ASP A 135 40.98 -0.59 -31.56
CA ASP A 135 41.30 0.80 -31.24
C ASP A 135 40.25 1.43 -30.31
N SER A 136 39.00 1.03 -30.45
CA SER A 136 37.92 1.47 -29.54
C SER A 136 38.08 0.97 -28.09
N LEU A 137 38.74 -0.21 -27.95
CA LEU A 137 39.05 -0.81 -26.63
C LEU A 137 40.34 -0.23 -26.02
N LYS A 138 41.32 0.11 -26.87
CA LYS A 138 42.62 0.62 -26.45
C LYS A 138 42.70 2.15 -26.37
N ASN A 139 41.79 2.86 -27.08
CA ASN A 139 41.86 4.29 -27.20
C ASN A 139 41.53 5.00 -25.88
N THR A 140 42.50 5.74 -25.35
CA THR A 140 42.40 6.51 -24.11
C THR A 140 41.95 7.95 -24.33
N THR A 141 41.80 8.38 -25.60
CA THR A 141 41.42 9.76 -25.93
C THR A 141 39.92 9.99 -25.70
N ARG A 142 39.59 11.18 -25.22
CA ARG A 142 38.19 11.56 -25.00
C ARG A 142 37.52 11.78 -26.35
N VAL A 143 36.40 11.10 -26.58
CA VAL A 143 35.57 11.34 -27.76
C VAL A 143 34.88 12.70 -27.64
N ARG A 144 34.93 13.52 -28.68
CA ARG A 144 34.24 14.82 -28.72
C ARG A 144 32.72 14.56 -28.86
N TRP A 145 31.95 15.04 -27.88
CA TRP A 145 30.52 14.90 -27.91
C TRP A 145 29.86 15.86 -28.90
N GLY A 146 29.12 15.31 -29.85
CA GLY A 146 28.21 16.02 -30.74
C GLY A 146 26.85 16.29 -30.07
N THR A 147 25.91 16.84 -30.82
CA THR A 147 24.58 17.22 -30.33
C THR A 147 23.83 16.05 -29.70
N PHE A 148 23.83 14.89 -30.35
CA PHE A 148 23.12 13.70 -29.83
C PHE A 148 23.64 13.26 -28.44
N HIS A 149 24.95 13.24 -28.24
CA HIS A 149 25.54 12.89 -26.93
C HIS A 149 25.14 13.90 -25.85
N LYS A 150 25.08 15.19 -26.20
CA LYS A 150 24.61 16.23 -25.27
C LYS A 150 23.15 16.06 -24.93
N VAL A 151 22.30 15.75 -25.90
CA VAL A 151 20.87 15.44 -25.67
C VAL A 151 20.73 14.27 -24.70
N SER A 152 21.47 13.16 -24.93
CA SER A 152 21.47 12.02 -24.01
C SER A 152 21.88 12.42 -22.59
N GLY A 153 22.94 13.22 -22.44
CA GLY A 153 23.41 13.72 -21.16
C GLY A 153 22.40 14.63 -20.45
N TYR A 154 21.81 15.58 -21.18
CA TYR A 154 20.79 16.47 -20.59
C TYR A 154 19.51 15.72 -20.21
N SER A 155 19.06 14.80 -21.07
CA SER A 155 17.91 13.93 -20.73
C SER A 155 18.17 13.15 -19.46
N PHE A 156 19.37 12.59 -19.30
CA PHE A 156 19.77 11.90 -18.08
C PHE A 156 19.66 12.81 -16.87
N ILE A 157 20.22 14.03 -16.92
CA ILE A 157 20.19 14.99 -15.80
C ILE A 157 18.73 15.35 -15.43
N ILE A 158 17.90 15.66 -16.44
CA ILE A 158 16.49 16.04 -16.21
C ILE A 158 15.71 14.91 -15.57
N VAL A 159 15.79 13.70 -16.14
CA VAL A 159 15.06 12.53 -15.61
C VAL A 159 15.55 12.17 -14.22
N MET A 160 16.86 12.26 -13.97
CA MET A 160 17.43 12.05 -12.64
C MET A 160 16.91 13.05 -11.62
N PHE A 161 16.87 14.33 -11.98
CA PHE A 161 16.33 15.37 -11.10
C PHE A 161 14.86 15.10 -10.75
N LEU A 162 14.05 14.76 -11.75
CA LEU A 162 12.64 14.37 -11.53
C LEU A 162 12.52 13.12 -10.66
N ASN A 163 13.36 12.11 -10.87
CA ASN A 163 13.36 10.89 -10.07
C ASN A 163 13.75 11.15 -8.59
N VAL A 164 14.72 12.04 -8.36
CA VAL A 164 15.11 12.44 -7.00
C VAL A 164 13.95 13.17 -6.31
N ILE A 165 13.31 14.13 -6.97
CA ILE A 165 12.13 14.81 -6.42
C ILE A 165 11.03 13.80 -6.10
N GLN A 166 10.74 12.86 -7.00
CA GLN A 166 9.76 11.82 -6.76
C GLN A 166 10.11 10.99 -5.52
N ALA A 167 11.36 10.55 -5.38
CA ALA A 167 11.81 9.80 -4.23
C ALA A 167 11.53 10.56 -2.93
N PHE A 168 11.91 11.82 -2.87
CA PHE A 168 11.69 12.63 -1.67
C PHE A 168 10.21 12.91 -1.39
N THR A 169 9.39 13.16 -2.39
CA THR A 169 7.97 13.45 -2.21
C THR A 169 7.13 12.23 -1.89
N GLN A 170 7.55 11.04 -2.30
CA GLN A 170 6.83 9.78 -2.05
C GLN A 170 7.35 9.04 -0.81
N VAL A 171 8.65 9.06 -0.58
CA VAL A 171 9.29 8.27 0.48
C VAL A 171 9.75 9.13 1.64
N GLY A 172 10.09 10.38 1.37
CA GLY A 172 10.67 11.30 2.33
C GLY A 172 12.18 11.43 2.25
N PRO A 173 12.74 12.41 2.97
CA PRO A 173 14.19 12.55 3.07
C PRO A 173 14.78 11.35 3.84
N PRO A 174 16.06 11.01 3.63
CA PRO A 174 16.71 10.00 4.48
C PRO A 174 16.51 10.35 5.96
N PRO A 175 16.22 9.38 6.83
CA PRO A 175 16.31 7.93 6.65
C PRO A 175 15.03 7.21 6.21
N TYR A 176 14.06 7.88 5.64
CA TYR A 176 12.75 7.29 5.26
C TYR A 176 12.78 6.34 4.05
N ILE A 177 13.94 5.97 3.59
CA ILE A 177 14.12 5.10 2.42
C ILE A 177 13.55 3.70 2.68
N GLY A 178 12.71 3.23 1.76
CA GLY A 178 12.22 1.86 1.78
C GLY A 178 10.95 1.64 2.60
N GLN A 179 10.08 2.61 2.66
CA GLN A 179 8.79 2.54 3.33
C GLN A 179 7.90 1.43 2.75
N ALA A 180 7.31 0.62 3.62
CA ALA A 180 6.30 -0.37 3.28
C ALA A 180 4.88 0.22 3.25
N SER A 181 4.68 1.37 3.88
CA SER A 181 3.38 2.03 3.95
C SER A 181 2.98 2.63 2.61
N PRO A 182 1.72 2.50 2.20
CA PRO A 182 1.22 3.14 0.99
C PRO A 182 1.23 4.66 1.16
N GLN A 183 1.74 5.34 0.15
CA GLN A 183 1.77 6.78 0.07
C GLN A 183 1.36 7.19 -1.32
N ASN A 184 0.44 8.12 -1.40
CA ASN A 184 0.05 8.69 -2.66
C ASN A 184 0.88 9.95 -2.93
N PHE A 185 1.42 10.04 -4.13
CA PHE A 185 1.97 11.30 -4.60
C PHE A 185 0.89 12.39 -4.54
N SER A 186 1.24 13.55 -3.99
CA SER A 186 0.34 14.71 -3.92
C SER A 186 1.05 15.95 -4.43
N TYR A 187 0.36 16.74 -5.25
CA TYR A 187 0.80 18.08 -5.64
C TYR A 187 0.55 19.13 -4.54
N ASP A 188 -0.18 18.77 -3.50
CA ASP A 188 -0.37 19.62 -2.33
C ASP A 188 0.89 19.62 -1.47
N LEU A 189 1.65 20.70 -1.51
CA LEU A 189 2.90 20.85 -0.78
C LEU A 189 2.73 20.75 0.73
N SER A 190 1.54 21.02 1.25
CA SER A 190 1.26 20.85 2.68
C SER A 190 1.25 19.39 3.11
N LYS A 191 0.97 18.48 2.17
CA LYS A 191 0.91 17.02 2.36
C LYS A 191 2.19 16.30 1.95
N THR A 192 3.19 17.01 1.48
CA THR A 192 4.46 16.41 1.11
C THR A 192 5.37 16.27 2.32
N VAL A 193 6.29 15.34 2.24
CA VAL A 193 7.33 15.12 3.27
C VAL A 193 8.28 16.29 3.46
N TRP A 194 8.19 17.31 2.62
CA TRP A 194 8.96 18.55 2.71
C TRP A 194 8.51 19.49 3.83
N THR A 195 7.29 19.31 4.35
CA THR A 195 6.87 20.10 5.48
C THR A 195 7.61 19.66 6.73
N THR A 196 8.22 20.60 7.45
CA THR A 196 8.96 20.31 8.69
C THR A 196 8.11 19.62 9.76
N LYS A 197 6.79 19.72 9.64
CA LYS A 197 5.81 19.04 10.49
C LYS A 197 5.96 17.51 10.46
N HIS A 198 6.40 16.95 9.34
CA HIS A 198 6.56 15.52 9.13
C HIS A 198 8.02 15.06 9.23
N TRP A 199 8.95 15.96 9.47
CA TRP A 199 10.34 15.60 9.63
C TRP A 199 10.58 15.00 11.02
N PRO A 200 11.42 13.95 11.14
CA PRO A 200 11.75 13.41 12.44
C PRO A 200 12.45 14.46 13.29
N THR A 201 11.97 14.61 14.50
CA THR A 201 12.75 15.31 15.54
C THR A 201 13.90 14.41 16.01
N TRP A 202 14.91 14.96 16.66
CA TRP A 202 16.01 14.17 17.20
C TRP A 202 15.54 13.09 18.19
N SER A 203 14.46 13.31 18.90
CA SER A 203 13.84 12.34 19.81
C SER A 203 13.19 11.15 19.08
N HIS A 204 12.91 11.29 17.78
CA HIS A 204 12.31 10.28 16.93
C HIS A 204 13.22 9.88 15.78
N PHE A 205 14.48 10.32 15.81
CA PHE A 205 15.43 9.98 14.76
C PHE A 205 15.72 8.49 14.75
N SER A 206 15.59 7.90 13.58
CA SER A 206 15.90 6.50 13.35
C SER A 206 16.34 6.26 11.92
N PHE A 207 17.34 5.41 11.75
CA PHE A 207 17.80 4.96 10.43
C PHE A 207 16.78 4.10 9.68
N ARG A 208 15.72 3.65 10.35
CA ARG A 208 14.66 2.79 9.76
C ARG A 208 13.43 3.55 9.36
N ALA A 209 13.41 4.86 9.40
CA ALA A 209 12.27 5.68 9.10
C ALA A 209 11.05 5.52 10.03
N ASN A 210 10.62 6.63 10.59
CA ASN A 210 9.33 6.73 11.25
C ASN A 210 8.30 7.16 10.22
N ASN A 211 7.26 6.37 10.06
CA ASN A 211 6.15 6.68 9.18
C ASN A 211 5.26 7.77 9.78
N TYR A 212 5.73 9.01 9.79
CA TYR A 212 4.88 10.16 10.07
C TYR A 212 4.26 10.71 8.77
N ILE A 213 3.64 9.81 8.01
CA ILE A 213 2.97 10.24 6.81
C ILE A 213 1.56 10.60 7.19
N GLU A 214 1.16 11.73 6.68
CA GLU A 214 -0.20 12.21 6.82
C GLU A 214 -1.14 11.13 6.27
N GLN A 215 -1.99 10.65 7.16
CA GLN A 215 -2.95 9.61 6.82
C GLN A 215 -4.01 10.20 5.90
N PRO A 216 -4.55 9.42 4.98
CA PRO A 216 -5.74 9.87 4.29
C PRO A 216 -6.80 10.23 5.34
N GLU A 217 -7.21 11.48 5.32
CA GLU A 217 -8.31 11.94 6.18
C GLU A 217 -9.59 11.32 5.63
N PHE A 218 -10.04 10.24 6.23
CA PHE A 218 -11.37 9.68 6.00
C PHE A 218 -12.46 10.46 6.75
N THR A 219 -12.24 11.77 6.95
CA THR A 219 -12.89 12.52 8.01
C THR A 219 -14.33 12.91 7.73
N THR A 220 -14.76 12.97 6.49
CA THR A 220 -16.17 13.21 6.14
C THR A 220 -16.37 12.82 4.67
N LEU A 221 -16.74 11.59 4.45
CA LEU A 221 -17.20 11.20 3.13
C LEU A 221 -18.64 11.69 2.99
N THR A 222 -18.83 12.71 2.19
CA THR A 222 -20.16 13.06 1.70
C THR A 222 -20.78 11.86 1.01
N ALA A 223 -22.05 11.61 1.23
CA ALA A 223 -22.78 10.57 0.53
C ALA A 223 -22.60 10.71 -0.99
N ASN A 224 -22.22 9.64 -1.64
CA ASN A 224 -21.95 9.60 -3.07
C ASN A 224 -22.82 8.51 -3.72
N GLU A 225 -23.86 8.94 -4.42
CA GLU A 225 -24.78 8.03 -5.13
C GLU A 225 -24.10 7.14 -6.17
N ASN A 226 -22.95 7.57 -6.72
CA ASN A 226 -22.19 6.74 -7.67
C ASN A 226 -21.57 5.50 -7.04
N THR A 227 -21.46 5.46 -5.72
CA THR A 227 -20.90 4.33 -4.95
C THR A 227 -21.97 3.44 -4.33
N LYS A 228 -23.26 3.72 -4.59
CA LYS A 228 -24.39 2.89 -4.15
C LYS A 228 -24.60 1.69 -5.07
N LEU A 229 -24.89 0.55 -4.47
CA LEU A 229 -25.43 -0.61 -5.18
C LEU A 229 -26.95 -0.44 -5.32
N GLU A 230 -27.46 -0.86 -6.47
CA GLU A 230 -28.88 -0.86 -6.78
C GLU A 230 -29.65 -1.93 -5.99
N HIS A 231 -30.97 -1.78 -5.90
CA HIS A 231 -31.88 -2.73 -5.24
C HIS A 231 -31.64 -2.95 -3.75
N ALA A 232 -31.30 -1.88 -3.03
CA ALA A 232 -31.18 -1.92 -1.58
C ALA A 232 -32.56 -1.98 -0.89
N ASN A 233 -32.63 -2.73 0.22
CA ASN A 233 -33.74 -2.72 1.17
C ASN A 233 -33.44 -1.74 2.31
N GLU A 234 -34.44 -1.28 3.02
CA GLU A 234 -34.23 -0.50 4.23
C GLU A 234 -34.00 -1.41 5.44
N LEU A 235 -33.09 -1.00 6.34
CA LEU A 235 -32.91 -1.63 7.63
C LEU A 235 -33.82 -0.99 8.69
N LEU A 236 -34.50 -1.82 9.47
CA LEU A 236 -35.30 -1.32 10.60
C LEU A 236 -34.38 -0.86 11.73
N LYS A 237 -34.37 0.44 11.99
CA LYS A 237 -33.67 1.04 13.11
C LYS A 237 -34.35 0.69 14.42
N ILE A 238 -33.58 0.27 15.42
CA ILE A 238 -34.05 -0.08 16.75
C ILE A 238 -33.80 1.06 17.73
N GLU A 239 -32.53 1.49 17.86
CA GLU A 239 -32.11 2.48 18.84
C GLU A 239 -30.82 3.22 18.46
N ASN A 240 -30.56 4.32 19.17
CA ASN A 240 -29.31 5.03 19.16
C ASN A 240 -28.75 5.08 20.58
N THR A 241 -27.53 4.64 20.78
CA THR A 241 -26.85 4.72 22.07
C THR A 241 -25.67 5.70 21.95
N ALA A 242 -25.69 6.76 22.75
CA ALA A 242 -24.55 7.67 22.83
C ALA A 242 -23.39 6.97 23.55
N LEU A 243 -22.20 7.04 22.97
CA LEU A 243 -20.98 6.54 23.61
C LEU A 243 -20.60 7.46 24.78
N PRO A 244 -19.91 6.93 25.80
CA PRO A 244 -19.40 7.72 26.91
C PRO A 244 -18.56 8.92 26.47
N ALA A 245 -18.77 10.07 27.09
CA ALA A 245 -18.12 11.33 26.71
C ALA A 245 -16.58 11.31 26.80
N ASN A 246 -16.03 10.42 27.62
CA ASN A 246 -14.59 10.24 27.79
C ASN A 246 -13.92 9.36 26.70
N VAL A 247 -14.67 8.87 25.72
CA VAL A 247 -14.10 8.24 24.53
C VAL A 247 -13.35 9.28 23.69
N THR A 248 -12.03 9.18 23.61
CA THR A 248 -11.15 10.15 22.94
C THR A 248 -10.93 9.79 21.50
N GLY A 249 -11.14 10.72 20.57
CA GLY A 249 -10.98 10.53 19.14
C GLY A 249 -12.25 9.97 18.48
N ARG A 250 -12.23 9.88 17.15
CA ARG A 250 -13.31 9.30 16.35
C ARG A 250 -13.22 7.77 16.40
N VAL A 251 -14.34 7.11 16.57
CA VAL A 251 -14.40 5.64 16.52
C VAL A 251 -14.16 5.17 15.08
N THR A 252 -13.27 4.21 14.90
CA THR A 252 -12.87 3.67 13.58
C THR A 252 -13.21 2.20 13.40
N ALA A 253 -13.46 1.48 14.50
CA ALA A 253 -13.82 0.07 14.45
C ALA A 253 -14.60 -0.32 15.72
N ILE A 254 -15.41 -1.35 15.61
CA ILE A 254 -16.19 -1.96 16.68
C ILE A 254 -16.20 -3.47 16.50
N SER A 255 -16.21 -4.22 17.60
CA SER A 255 -16.38 -5.67 17.61
C SER A 255 -17.06 -6.10 18.92
N TYR A 256 -17.75 -7.23 18.89
CA TYR A 256 -18.42 -7.81 20.04
C TYR A 256 -17.88 -9.18 20.42
N ASP A 257 -17.61 -9.38 21.69
CA ASP A 257 -17.30 -10.70 22.28
C ASP A 257 -18.55 -11.29 22.94
N GLU A 258 -19.11 -12.30 22.31
CA GLU A 258 -20.31 -12.99 22.83
C GLU A 258 -20.03 -13.66 24.16
N LYS A 259 -18.84 -14.24 24.35
CA LYS A 259 -18.46 -15.00 25.56
C LYS A 259 -18.43 -14.13 26.82
N ARG A 260 -17.90 -12.91 26.71
CA ARG A 260 -17.84 -11.95 27.84
C ARG A 260 -18.97 -10.93 27.80
N SER A 261 -19.76 -10.90 26.74
CA SER A 261 -20.81 -9.90 26.52
C SER A 261 -20.27 -8.46 26.59
N VAL A 262 -19.15 -8.20 25.92
CA VAL A 262 -18.50 -6.89 25.88
C VAL A 262 -18.29 -6.41 24.46
N ILE A 263 -18.27 -5.10 24.29
CA ILE A 263 -17.97 -4.43 23.03
C ILE A 263 -16.57 -3.82 23.11
N ALA A 264 -15.74 -4.08 22.11
CA ALA A 264 -14.48 -3.35 21.91
C ALA A 264 -14.67 -2.29 20.83
N ILE A 265 -14.24 -1.06 21.10
CA ILE A 265 -14.15 0.01 20.10
C ILE A 265 -12.70 0.51 20.00
N ALA A 266 -12.32 0.89 18.79
CA ALA A 266 -11.04 1.52 18.55
C ALA A 266 -11.21 2.93 17.98
N THR A 267 -10.23 3.81 18.21
CA THR A 267 -10.28 5.18 17.75
C THR A 267 -9.06 5.59 16.92
N ASN A 268 -9.21 6.64 16.12
CA ASN A 268 -8.13 7.25 15.34
C ASN A 268 -7.03 7.90 16.19
N LYS A 269 -7.17 7.91 17.51
CA LYS A 269 -6.15 8.36 18.47
C LYS A 269 -5.45 7.18 19.17
N ASN A 270 -5.56 5.99 18.59
CA ASN A 270 -4.98 4.73 19.06
C ASN A 270 -5.47 4.27 20.43
N TRP A 271 -6.67 4.69 20.82
CA TRP A 271 -7.33 4.19 22.02
C TRP A 271 -8.21 2.98 21.69
N ILE A 272 -8.17 1.99 22.57
CA ILE A 272 -9.07 0.84 22.60
C ILE A 272 -9.87 0.97 23.89
N TYR A 273 -11.18 0.85 23.79
CA TYR A 273 -12.09 0.84 24.92
C TYR A 273 -12.86 -0.47 24.94
N LEU A 274 -12.96 -1.09 26.11
CA LEU A 274 -13.91 -2.13 26.38
C LEU A 274 -15.15 -1.51 27.03
N LEU A 275 -16.30 -1.77 26.45
CA LEU A 275 -17.59 -1.29 26.89
C LEU A 275 -18.47 -2.47 27.33
N ASP A 276 -19.45 -2.20 28.14
CA ASP A 276 -20.53 -3.13 28.40
C ASP A 276 -21.34 -3.43 27.11
N LYS A 277 -22.20 -4.46 27.13
CA LYS A 277 -22.98 -4.85 25.96
C LYS A 277 -23.98 -3.77 25.46
N THR A 278 -24.25 -2.76 26.27
CA THR A 278 -25.10 -1.64 25.91
C THR A 278 -24.34 -0.46 25.35
N ALA A 279 -23.01 -0.54 25.26
CA ALA A 279 -22.10 0.52 24.86
C ALA A 279 -22.17 1.80 25.71
N SER A 280 -22.79 1.72 26.91
CA SER A 280 -23.04 2.88 27.76
C SER A 280 -21.95 3.13 28.79
N ASN A 281 -21.21 2.09 29.20
CA ASN A 281 -20.18 2.18 30.23
C ASN A 281 -18.83 1.66 29.76
N ILE A 282 -17.74 2.39 30.08
CA ILE A 282 -16.38 1.94 29.85
C ILE A 282 -15.95 1.01 30.98
N LEU A 283 -15.64 -0.24 30.66
CA LEU A 283 -15.09 -1.23 31.58
C LEU A 283 -13.57 -1.08 31.72
N SER A 284 -12.89 -0.83 30.61
CA SER A 284 -11.46 -0.53 30.61
C SER A 284 -11.03 0.21 29.33
N GLN A 285 -9.81 0.74 29.37
CA GLN A 285 -9.22 1.42 28.22
C GLN A 285 -7.73 1.13 28.12
N TYR A 286 -7.23 1.12 26.88
CA TYR A 286 -5.82 0.90 26.56
C TYR A 286 -5.39 1.81 25.41
N LYS A 287 -4.24 2.47 25.55
CA LYS A 287 -3.66 3.27 24.48
C LYS A 287 -2.55 2.49 23.83
N VAL A 288 -2.68 2.21 22.56
CA VAL A 288 -1.62 1.57 21.78
C VAL A 288 -0.51 2.57 21.53
N ASP A 289 0.70 2.26 22.01
CA ASP A 289 1.88 3.08 21.74
C ASP A 289 2.48 2.71 20.38
N PRO A 290 2.62 3.69 19.46
CA PRO A 290 3.39 3.48 18.25
C PRO A 290 4.84 3.15 18.59
N LYS A 291 5.36 2.01 18.09
CA LYS A 291 6.75 1.62 18.22
C LYS A 291 7.40 1.61 16.86
N PHE A 292 8.64 2.01 16.84
CA PHE A 292 9.39 2.39 15.67
C PHE A 292 9.30 1.47 14.43
N ASP A 293 9.44 0.18 14.57
CA ASP A 293 9.50 -0.75 13.43
C ASP A 293 8.22 -1.57 13.20
N LYS A 294 7.23 -1.39 14.07
CA LYS A 294 5.96 -2.12 14.05
C LYS A 294 4.83 -1.21 14.52
N ASP A 295 4.76 -0.03 13.92
CA ASP A 295 3.81 1.00 14.33
C ASP A 295 2.38 0.64 14.00
N VAL A 296 1.53 0.62 15.01
CA VAL A 296 0.08 0.60 14.87
C VAL A 296 -0.44 2.00 15.08
N ASN A 297 -0.62 2.71 13.99
CA ASN A 297 -1.24 4.03 13.95
C ASN A 297 -2.48 3.99 13.07
N ASN A 298 -3.49 4.82 13.39
CA ASN A 298 -4.77 4.81 12.68
C ASN A 298 -5.36 3.42 12.58
N ILE A 299 -5.98 3.04 13.63
CA ILE A 299 -6.62 1.75 13.73
C ILE A 299 -7.78 1.70 12.75
N SER A 300 -7.80 0.66 11.91
CA SER A 300 -8.85 0.36 10.93
C SER A 300 -9.64 -0.90 11.25
N GLY A 301 -9.25 -1.63 12.30
CA GLY A 301 -9.97 -2.82 12.73
C GLY A 301 -9.68 -3.18 14.19
N VAL A 302 -10.69 -3.69 14.86
CA VAL A 302 -10.62 -4.30 16.20
C VAL A 302 -11.52 -5.51 16.21
N PHE A 303 -11.08 -6.63 16.75
CA PHE A 303 -11.91 -7.84 16.88
C PHE A 303 -11.34 -8.79 17.93
N PHE A 304 -12.22 -9.67 18.44
CA PHE A 304 -11.87 -10.70 19.39
C PHE A 304 -11.52 -11.99 18.68
N ASP A 305 -10.51 -12.70 19.18
CA ASP A 305 -10.21 -14.06 18.77
C ASP A 305 -10.95 -15.10 19.63
N LYS A 306 -10.77 -16.39 19.31
CA LYS A 306 -11.39 -17.52 20.03
C LYS A 306 -11.04 -17.55 21.51
N ASN A 307 -9.89 -17.01 21.89
CA ASN A 307 -9.42 -16.95 23.27
C ASN A 307 -9.90 -15.68 24.00
N GLY A 308 -10.57 -14.78 23.29
CA GLY A 308 -10.97 -13.48 23.79
C GLY A 308 -9.82 -12.46 23.85
N GLU A 309 -8.70 -12.71 23.15
CA GLU A 309 -7.70 -11.68 22.91
C GLU A 309 -8.23 -10.68 21.89
N ILE A 310 -7.83 -9.42 22.04
CA ILE A 310 -8.18 -8.37 21.09
C ILE A 310 -7.06 -8.22 20.08
N ILE A 311 -7.42 -8.27 18.80
CA ILE A 311 -6.52 -7.98 17.71
C ILE A 311 -6.89 -6.61 17.14
N VAL A 312 -5.90 -5.75 17.04
CA VAL A 312 -6.04 -4.39 16.56
C VAL A 312 -5.18 -4.23 15.32
N THR A 313 -5.73 -3.68 14.24
CA THR A 313 -4.99 -3.43 13.01
C THR A 313 -4.97 -1.98 12.63
N SER A 314 -3.89 -1.59 11.98
CA SER A 314 -3.72 -0.27 11.43
C SER A 314 -3.96 -0.23 9.93
N VAL A 315 -4.27 0.96 9.41
CA VAL A 315 -4.31 1.24 7.98
C VAL A 315 -3.00 0.89 7.26
N TYR A 316 -1.89 0.80 7.99
CA TYR A 316 -0.54 0.54 7.48
C TYR A 316 -0.11 -0.93 7.53
N LYS A 317 -1.05 -1.87 7.72
CA LYS A 317 -0.78 -3.31 7.70
C LYS A 317 0.00 -3.84 8.90
N SER A 318 0.03 -3.10 9.98
CA SER A 318 0.56 -3.55 11.27
C SER A 318 -0.58 -3.95 12.21
N TYR A 319 -0.28 -4.83 13.16
CA TYR A 319 -1.23 -5.29 14.15
C TYR A 319 -0.63 -5.36 15.54
N VAL A 320 -1.49 -5.29 16.55
CA VAL A 320 -1.19 -5.53 17.97
C VAL A 320 -2.19 -6.54 18.52
N ASN A 321 -1.69 -7.47 19.32
CA ASN A 321 -2.51 -8.40 20.09
C ASN A 321 -2.52 -7.94 21.56
N LEU A 322 -3.72 -7.84 22.13
CA LEU A 322 -3.94 -7.49 23.54
C LEU A 322 -4.60 -8.67 24.25
N SER A 323 -4.01 -9.15 25.32
CA SER A 323 -4.71 -10.05 26.26
C SER A 323 -5.66 -9.24 27.12
N VAL A 324 -6.77 -9.86 27.50
CA VAL A 324 -7.78 -9.28 28.41
C VAL A 324 -7.95 -10.21 29.58
N ASP A 325 -7.67 -9.74 30.80
CA ASP A 325 -7.89 -10.53 32.02
C ASP A 325 -9.34 -10.47 32.51
N ASP A 326 -9.67 -11.24 33.58
CA ASP A 326 -11.01 -11.30 34.14
C ASP A 326 -11.48 -9.97 34.74
N SER A 327 -10.58 -9.04 34.99
CA SER A 327 -10.87 -7.67 35.43
C SER A 327 -10.94 -6.67 34.27
N TYR A 328 -11.02 -7.16 33.03
CA TYR A 328 -11.02 -6.40 31.78
C TYR A 328 -9.75 -5.59 31.52
N ARG A 329 -8.65 -5.83 32.26
CA ARG A 329 -7.40 -5.11 31.98
C ARG A 329 -6.75 -5.65 30.72
N MET A 330 -6.37 -4.72 29.86
CA MET A 330 -5.71 -5.02 28.59
C MET A 330 -4.19 -4.90 28.73
N LYS A 331 -3.48 -5.86 28.14
CA LYS A 331 -2.00 -5.88 28.08
C LYS A 331 -1.55 -6.33 26.70
N GLU A 332 -0.60 -5.59 26.10
CA GLU A 332 0.03 -6.01 24.86
C GLU A 332 0.82 -7.30 25.05
N VAL A 333 0.52 -8.31 24.24
CA VAL A 333 1.18 -9.61 24.24
C VAL A 333 1.95 -9.89 22.96
N GLY A 334 1.71 -9.12 21.90
CA GLY A 334 2.43 -9.23 20.64
C GLY A 334 2.07 -8.13 19.65
N ARG A 335 2.97 -7.89 18.70
CA ARG A 335 2.73 -7.02 17.55
C ARG A 335 3.55 -7.44 16.35
N GLY A 336 3.13 -7.03 15.19
CA GLY A 336 3.81 -7.35 13.94
C GLY A 336 3.22 -6.64 12.75
N ASN A 337 3.65 -7.09 11.58
CA ASN A 337 3.11 -6.66 10.29
C ASN A 337 2.46 -7.83 9.57
N LEU A 338 1.40 -7.57 8.83
CA LEU A 338 0.83 -8.52 7.89
C LEU A 338 1.88 -8.82 6.82
N LYS A 339 2.14 -10.09 6.57
CA LYS A 339 3.22 -10.53 5.70
C LYS A 339 2.72 -10.79 4.29
N THR A 340 3.55 -10.44 3.31
CA THR A 340 3.30 -10.67 1.88
C THR A 340 2.02 -10.05 1.33
N VAL A 341 1.46 -9.05 2.02
CA VAL A 341 0.27 -8.34 1.54
C VAL A 341 0.54 -7.66 0.19
N ARG A 342 -0.33 -7.95 -0.79
CA ARG A 342 -0.16 -7.49 -2.18
C ARG A 342 -0.68 -6.09 -2.42
N ALA A 343 -1.77 -5.73 -1.73
CA ALA A 343 -2.28 -4.37 -1.75
C ALA A 343 -1.30 -3.37 -1.09
N SER A 344 0.01 -3.51 -1.39
CA SER A 344 1.08 -2.72 -0.78
C SER A 344 0.97 -1.23 -1.07
N LYS A 345 0.26 -0.87 -2.13
CA LYS A 345 0.03 0.51 -2.58
C LYS A 345 -1.32 1.07 -2.11
N SER A 346 -2.04 0.33 -1.29
CA SER A 346 -3.33 0.72 -0.73
C SER A 346 -3.31 0.64 0.78
N TYR A 347 -4.12 1.48 1.43
CA TYR A 347 -4.36 1.40 2.87
C TYR A 347 -5.39 0.30 3.17
N ILE A 348 -5.40 -0.18 4.42
CA ILE A 348 -6.46 -1.07 4.91
C ILE A 348 -7.60 -0.20 5.42
N GLY A 349 -8.77 -0.34 4.80
CA GLY A 349 -10.00 0.37 5.20
C GLY A 349 -10.71 -0.27 6.37
N SER A 350 -10.72 -1.60 6.39
CA SER A 350 -11.35 -2.38 7.46
C SER A 350 -10.73 -3.76 7.58
N SER A 351 -10.95 -4.42 8.70
CA SER A 351 -10.49 -5.78 8.96
C SER A 351 -11.41 -6.51 9.92
N ALA A 352 -11.41 -7.83 9.82
CA ALA A 352 -12.20 -8.73 10.65
C ALA A 352 -11.50 -10.09 10.79
N LEU A 353 -12.02 -10.93 11.70
CA LEU A 353 -11.56 -12.28 11.92
C LEU A 353 -12.67 -13.29 11.58
N SER A 354 -12.40 -14.23 10.68
CA SER A 354 -13.22 -15.41 10.51
C SER A 354 -12.87 -16.42 11.61
N LEU A 355 -13.75 -16.55 12.59
CA LEU A 355 -13.54 -17.51 13.70
C LEU A 355 -13.60 -18.95 13.21
N LEU A 356 -14.47 -19.26 12.25
CA LEU A 356 -14.62 -20.60 11.71
C LEU A 356 -13.35 -21.05 10.97
N ASP A 357 -12.89 -20.22 10.03
CA ASP A 357 -11.73 -20.57 9.18
C ASP A 357 -10.39 -20.28 9.87
N ASN A 358 -10.42 -19.60 11.02
CA ASN A 358 -9.24 -19.10 11.70
C ASN A 358 -8.34 -18.24 10.78
N GLU A 359 -8.99 -17.43 9.97
CA GLU A 359 -8.38 -16.50 9.03
C GLU A 359 -8.64 -15.06 9.41
N TYR A 360 -7.64 -14.25 9.16
CA TYR A 360 -7.68 -12.83 9.31
C TYR A 360 -7.96 -12.18 7.96
N LEU A 361 -8.94 -11.30 7.89
CA LEU A 361 -9.37 -10.65 6.65
C LEU A 361 -9.10 -9.15 6.72
N THR A 362 -8.68 -8.58 5.59
CA THR A 362 -8.58 -7.14 5.42
C THR A 362 -9.16 -6.71 4.08
N LEU A 363 -9.71 -5.49 4.05
CA LEU A 363 -10.12 -4.84 2.81
C LEU A 363 -9.27 -3.62 2.53
N SER A 364 -8.78 -3.51 1.30
CA SER A 364 -8.02 -2.34 0.86
C SER A 364 -8.94 -1.15 0.57
N LEU A 365 -8.41 0.06 0.77
CA LEU A 365 -9.03 1.29 0.28
C LEU A 365 -8.59 1.55 -1.16
N PRO A 366 -9.51 1.88 -2.05
CA PRO A 366 -9.17 2.26 -3.42
C PRO A 366 -8.33 3.54 -3.44
N ASN A 367 -7.45 3.66 -4.42
CA ASN A 367 -6.65 4.85 -4.67
C ASN A 367 -6.47 5.08 -6.18
N LYS A 368 -5.73 6.12 -6.57
CA LYS A 368 -5.53 6.47 -7.98
C LYS A 368 -4.81 5.40 -8.82
N VAL A 369 -4.07 4.51 -8.18
CA VAL A 369 -3.33 3.42 -8.87
C VAL A 369 -4.15 2.15 -8.87
N ASN A 370 -4.80 1.86 -7.74
CA ASN A 370 -5.65 0.69 -7.52
C ASN A 370 -7.07 1.18 -7.22
N ASP A 371 -7.86 1.36 -8.25
CA ASP A 371 -9.27 1.78 -8.19
C ASP A 371 -10.24 0.60 -7.95
N PHE A 372 -9.83 -0.34 -7.11
CA PHE A 372 -10.57 -1.54 -6.76
C PHE A 372 -10.36 -1.90 -5.29
N ILE A 373 -11.28 -2.70 -4.76
CA ILE A 373 -11.22 -3.21 -3.39
C ILE A 373 -10.65 -4.63 -3.44
N VAL A 374 -9.66 -4.90 -2.58
CA VAL A 374 -9.06 -6.21 -2.44
C VAL A 374 -9.37 -6.78 -1.07
N LEU A 375 -9.97 -7.96 -1.06
CA LEU A 375 -10.08 -8.80 0.12
C LEU A 375 -8.83 -9.66 0.23
N SER A 376 -8.06 -9.46 1.28
CA SER A 376 -6.87 -10.25 1.59
C SER A 376 -7.18 -11.16 2.78
N ARG A 377 -6.82 -12.44 2.67
CA ARG A 377 -6.99 -13.47 3.70
C ARG A 377 -5.62 -13.89 4.22
N PHE A 378 -5.45 -13.88 5.53
CA PHE A 378 -4.18 -14.21 6.18
C PHE A 378 -4.37 -15.37 7.14
N SER A 379 -3.36 -16.25 7.21
CA SER A 379 -3.27 -17.25 8.27
C SER A 379 -3.16 -16.59 9.64
N ARG A 380 -4.02 -16.97 10.58
CA ARG A 380 -3.97 -16.45 11.96
C ARG A 380 -2.69 -16.86 12.69
N LYS A 381 -2.06 -17.97 12.29
CA LYS A 381 -0.88 -18.55 12.96
C LYS A 381 0.36 -17.66 12.81
N ASP A 382 0.61 -17.12 11.63
CA ASP A 382 1.86 -16.45 11.28
C ASP A 382 1.66 -15.13 10.53
N MET A 383 0.40 -14.72 10.32
CA MET A 383 -0.02 -13.53 9.59
C MET A 383 0.53 -13.49 8.14
N MET A 384 0.73 -14.69 7.56
CA MET A 384 1.08 -14.84 6.15
C MET A 384 -0.15 -14.75 5.27
N LEU A 385 0.00 -14.12 4.12
CA LEU A 385 -1.06 -14.04 3.11
C LEU A 385 -1.35 -15.42 2.52
N ASN A 386 -2.61 -15.85 2.59
CA ASN A 386 -3.12 -17.07 1.97
C ASN A 386 -3.70 -16.79 0.58
N ALA A 387 -4.52 -15.74 0.48
CA ALA A 387 -5.20 -15.37 -0.76
C ALA A 387 -5.51 -13.88 -0.81
N GLU A 388 -5.58 -13.34 -2.01
CA GLU A 388 -6.13 -12.01 -2.31
C GLU A 388 -7.11 -12.11 -3.48
N GLN A 389 -8.22 -11.41 -3.36
CA GLN A 389 -9.26 -11.37 -4.36
C GLN A 389 -9.82 -9.97 -4.51
N ILE A 390 -9.99 -9.53 -5.76
CA ILE A 390 -10.68 -8.29 -6.06
C ILE A 390 -12.17 -8.50 -5.85
N ILE A 391 -12.78 -7.64 -5.02
CA ILE A 391 -14.22 -7.60 -4.85
C ILE A 391 -14.81 -6.67 -5.92
N SER A 392 -15.55 -7.25 -6.85
CA SER A 392 -16.24 -6.48 -7.88
C SER A 392 -17.64 -6.11 -7.38
N MET A 393 -17.89 -4.81 -7.30
CA MET A 393 -19.21 -4.25 -6.99
C MET A 393 -19.74 -3.54 -8.22
N LYS A 394 -21.03 -3.73 -8.55
CA LYS A 394 -21.68 -3.09 -9.70
C LYS A 394 -22.07 -1.64 -9.33
N THR A 395 -21.08 -0.79 -9.18
CA THR A 395 -21.22 0.64 -8.89
C THR A 395 -20.53 1.47 -9.97
N LYS A 396 -20.91 2.74 -10.12
CA LYS A 396 -20.27 3.65 -11.09
C LYS A 396 -18.87 4.09 -10.62
N GLU A 397 -18.72 4.25 -9.32
CA GLU A 397 -17.44 4.56 -8.66
C GLU A 397 -17.18 3.53 -7.54
N VAL A 398 -15.93 3.25 -7.26
CA VAL A 398 -15.58 2.25 -6.24
C VAL A 398 -15.97 2.73 -4.85
N PRO A 399 -16.74 1.94 -4.08
CA PRO A 399 -17.18 2.33 -2.75
C PRO A 399 -16.02 2.32 -1.73
N ILE A 400 -16.17 3.13 -0.68
CA ILE A 400 -15.22 3.19 0.44
C ILE A 400 -15.79 2.37 1.59
N ILE A 401 -15.16 1.25 1.86
CA ILE A 401 -15.56 0.33 2.93
C ILE A 401 -14.76 0.63 4.18
N THR A 402 -15.46 0.98 5.27
CA THR A 402 -14.86 1.37 6.55
C THR A 402 -15.14 0.39 7.69
N GLY A 403 -16.05 -0.53 7.51
CA GLY A 403 -16.35 -1.58 8.49
C GLY A 403 -16.52 -2.93 7.83
N MET A 404 -16.11 -3.99 8.51
CA MET A 404 -16.29 -5.36 8.09
C MET A 404 -16.55 -6.26 9.30
N GLU A 405 -17.51 -7.16 9.17
CA GLU A 405 -17.77 -8.25 10.10
C GLU A 405 -17.87 -9.56 9.33
N VAL A 406 -17.44 -10.66 9.91
CA VAL A 406 -17.46 -11.98 9.28
C VAL A 406 -18.24 -12.96 10.13
N THR A 407 -19.30 -13.52 9.54
CA THR A 407 -20.08 -14.61 10.12
C THR A 407 -19.67 -15.95 9.49
N ASP A 408 -20.33 -17.01 9.88
CA ASP A 408 -20.06 -18.35 9.34
C ASP A 408 -20.31 -18.41 7.82
N ASN A 409 -21.32 -17.71 7.31
CA ASN A 409 -21.76 -17.80 5.92
C ASN A 409 -21.65 -16.49 5.12
N ALA A 410 -21.38 -15.37 5.77
CA ALA A 410 -21.39 -14.07 5.12
C ALA A 410 -20.24 -13.15 5.56
N ILE A 411 -19.88 -12.23 4.68
CA ILE A 411 -19.04 -11.08 4.98
C ILE A 411 -19.93 -9.84 4.88
N ILE A 412 -19.99 -9.09 5.96
CA ILE A 412 -20.81 -7.88 6.05
C ILE A 412 -19.90 -6.67 5.95
N LEU A 413 -20.20 -5.80 5.00
CA LEU A 413 -19.41 -4.62 4.69
C LEU A 413 -20.20 -3.35 4.93
N LEU A 414 -19.54 -2.37 5.51
CA LEU A 414 -20.09 -1.04 5.71
C LEU A 414 -19.53 -0.09 4.63
N ASN A 415 -20.36 0.21 3.65
CA ASN A 415 -20.06 1.19 2.61
C ASN A 415 -20.31 2.60 3.13
N ASN A 416 -19.27 3.27 3.59
CA ASN A 416 -19.36 4.61 4.12
C ASN A 416 -19.79 5.63 3.05
N SER A 417 -19.19 5.60 1.87
CA SER A 417 -19.50 6.57 0.81
C SER A 417 -20.90 6.42 0.24
N GLY A 418 -21.44 5.19 0.18
CA GLY A 418 -22.80 4.92 -0.29
C GLY A 418 -23.85 4.85 0.80
N LYS A 419 -23.46 4.94 2.09
CA LYS A 419 -24.38 4.76 3.24
C LYS A 419 -25.19 3.46 3.13
N GLN A 420 -24.48 2.35 2.91
CA GLN A 420 -25.10 1.04 2.74
C GLN A 420 -24.42 -0.03 3.57
N LEU A 421 -25.19 -1.02 3.98
CA LEU A 421 -24.69 -2.29 4.49
C LEU A 421 -24.79 -3.33 3.36
N ILE A 422 -23.67 -3.96 3.02
CA ILE A 422 -23.57 -4.93 1.93
C ILE A 422 -23.25 -6.28 2.55
N VAL A 423 -24.08 -7.27 2.26
CA VAL A 423 -23.88 -8.66 2.69
C VAL A 423 -23.36 -9.45 1.50
N LEU A 424 -22.13 -9.96 1.62
CA LEU A 424 -21.52 -10.83 0.61
C LEU A 424 -21.65 -12.29 1.05
N ASP A 425 -21.84 -13.16 0.09
CA ASP A 425 -21.62 -14.60 0.27
C ASP A 425 -20.14 -14.87 0.53
N LYS A 426 -19.83 -15.59 1.58
CA LYS A 426 -18.45 -15.77 2.07
C LYS A 426 -17.56 -16.58 1.13
N GLU A 427 -18.14 -17.51 0.36
CA GLU A 427 -17.41 -18.36 -0.57
C GLU A 427 -17.16 -17.66 -1.91
N SER A 428 -18.21 -17.11 -2.49
CA SER A 428 -18.13 -16.48 -3.81
C SER A 428 -17.70 -15.00 -3.75
N ASN A 429 -17.76 -14.37 -2.56
CA ASN A 429 -17.54 -12.93 -2.32
C ASN A 429 -18.45 -12.03 -3.20
N LYS A 430 -19.62 -12.51 -3.57
CA LYS A 430 -20.60 -11.74 -4.34
C LYS A 430 -21.67 -11.13 -3.45
N PRO A 431 -22.17 -9.93 -3.74
CA PRO A 431 -23.30 -9.35 -3.02
C PRO A 431 -24.54 -10.25 -3.07
N MET A 432 -25.11 -10.56 -1.90
CA MET A 432 -26.37 -11.28 -1.72
C MET A 432 -27.49 -10.31 -1.38
N ASN A 433 -27.26 -9.44 -0.40
CA ASN A 433 -28.22 -8.45 0.07
C ASN A 433 -27.54 -7.09 0.24
N VAL A 434 -28.27 -6.04 0.00
CA VAL A 434 -27.85 -4.66 0.20
C VAL A 434 -28.94 -3.93 0.98
N TYR A 435 -28.52 -3.11 1.94
CA TYR A 435 -29.44 -2.32 2.78
C TYR A 435 -28.99 -0.88 2.81
N ASP A 436 -29.91 0.07 2.60
CA ASP A 436 -29.66 1.49 2.82
C ASP A 436 -29.72 1.83 4.30
N ILE A 437 -28.84 2.72 4.74
CA ILE A 437 -28.73 3.22 6.11
C ILE A 437 -28.62 4.75 6.07
N ASP A 438 -29.59 5.40 5.43
CA ASP A 438 -29.56 6.85 5.12
C ASP A 438 -29.51 7.77 6.35
N ASP A 439 -29.82 7.25 7.53
CA ASP A 439 -29.80 8.02 8.79
C ASP A 439 -28.39 8.11 9.43
N VAL A 440 -27.33 7.66 8.76
CA VAL A 440 -25.93 7.76 9.22
C VAL A 440 -25.19 8.89 8.53
N ASN A 441 -24.32 9.58 9.30
CA ASN A 441 -23.49 10.66 8.74
C ASN A 441 -22.10 10.19 8.33
N ASN A 442 -21.38 9.55 9.24
CA ASN A 442 -20.04 9.06 9.00
C ASN A 442 -19.83 7.67 9.63
N PRO A 443 -20.47 6.63 9.08
CA PRO A 443 -20.39 5.29 9.63
C PRO A 443 -18.99 4.70 9.44
N GLN A 444 -18.39 4.13 10.49
CA GLN A 444 -16.99 3.69 10.46
C GLN A 444 -16.78 2.22 10.79
N GLY A 445 -17.50 1.67 11.72
CA GLY A 445 -17.35 0.29 12.18
C GLY A 445 -18.69 -0.43 12.24
N VAL A 446 -18.67 -1.73 12.03
CA VAL A 446 -19.85 -2.61 12.08
C VAL A 446 -19.53 -3.86 12.88
N THR A 447 -20.47 -4.31 13.70
CA THR A 447 -20.45 -5.62 14.35
C THR A 447 -21.86 -6.16 14.52
N ILE A 448 -21.97 -7.46 14.79
CA ILE A 448 -23.26 -8.15 14.94
C ILE A 448 -23.40 -8.73 16.34
N ILE A 449 -24.60 -8.56 16.91
CA ILE A 449 -25.01 -9.17 18.16
C ILE A 449 -26.34 -9.91 17.90
N SER A 450 -26.30 -11.22 17.82
CA SER A 450 -27.45 -12.06 17.43
C SER A 450 -27.99 -11.63 16.05
N ASN A 451 -29.18 -11.06 15.98
CA ASN A 451 -29.79 -10.56 14.75
C ASN A 451 -29.75 -9.02 14.63
N LYS A 452 -28.94 -8.36 15.43
CA LYS A 452 -28.79 -6.90 15.43
C LYS A 452 -27.44 -6.50 14.85
N VAL A 453 -27.46 -5.49 13.99
CA VAL A 453 -26.25 -4.85 13.48
C VAL A 453 -26.02 -3.57 14.27
N LEU A 454 -24.83 -3.42 14.81
CA LEU A 454 -24.37 -2.21 15.48
C LEU A 454 -23.41 -1.47 14.55
N ILE A 455 -23.68 -0.20 14.30
CA ILE A 455 -22.86 0.66 13.45
C ILE A 455 -22.39 1.86 14.28
N THR A 456 -21.09 2.12 14.29
CA THR A 456 -20.58 3.35 14.89
C THR A 456 -20.71 4.50 13.91
N ASP A 457 -21.22 5.62 14.40
CA ASP A 457 -21.44 6.83 13.63
C ASP A 457 -20.99 8.07 14.43
N GLU A 458 -20.69 9.14 13.73
CA GLU A 458 -20.39 10.45 14.33
C GLU A 458 -21.35 11.50 13.77
N ASP A 459 -22.19 12.03 14.63
CA ASP A 459 -23.13 13.08 14.29
C ASP A 459 -22.82 14.37 15.07
N SER A 460 -22.46 15.42 14.34
CA SER A 460 -22.19 16.76 14.92
C SER A 460 -21.20 16.73 16.09
N GLY A 461 -20.20 15.84 16.02
CA GLY A 461 -19.20 15.62 17.07
C GLY A 461 -19.62 14.65 18.18
N ASN A 462 -20.87 14.18 18.18
CA ASN A 462 -21.34 13.14 19.08
C ASN A 462 -21.07 11.75 18.50
N LYS A 463 -20.49 10.88 19.31
CA LYS A 463 -20.21 9.49 18.94
C LYS A 463 -21.38 8.61 19.35
N ILE A 464 -21.92 7.87 18.41
CA ILE A 464 -23.16 7.13 18.60
C ILE A 464 -22.97 5.71 18.06
N VAL A 465 -23.56 4.73 18.74
CA VAL A 465 -23.79 3.39 18.19
C VAL A 465 -25.25 3.31 17.76
N LYS A 466 -25.48 3.09 16.49
CA LYS A 466 -26.81 2.87 15.91
C LYS A 466 -27.05 1.38 15.75
N THR A 467 -28.20 0.93 16.23
CA THR A 467 -28.59 -0.47 16.22
C THR A 467 -29.74 -0.69 15.25
N TYR A 468 -29.58 -1.66 14.35
CA TYR A 468 -30.58 -2.05 13.35
C TYR A 468 -30.91 -3.53 13.48
N LEU A 469 -32.09 -3.91 13.02
CA LEU A 469 -32.49 -5.32 12.88
C LEU A 469 -32.00 -5.84 11.52
N LEU A 470 -31.15 -6.86 11.53
CA LEU A 470 -30.75 -7.56 10.31
C LEU A 470 -31.79 -8.65 10.01
N PRO A 471 -32.51 -8.57 8.91
CA PRO A 471 -33.37 -9.67 8.48
C PRO A 471 -32.48 -10.83 8.01
N ILE A 472 -32.43 -11.87 8.83
CA ILE A 472 -31.71 -13.13 8.56
C ILE A 472 -32.63 -14.09 7.85
#